data_ba59f96593ccd885b65559ba3b72c94b
#
_entry.id   ba59f96593ccd885b65559ba3b72c94b
#
_cell.length_a   1.000
_cell.length_b   1.000
_cell.length_c   1.000
_cell.angle_alpha   90.00
_cell.angle_beta   90.00
_cell.angle_gamma   90.00
#
_symmetry.space_group_name_H-M   'P 1'
#
loop_
_entity.id
_entity.type
_entity.pdbx_description
1 polymer ?
#
loop_
_entity_poly.entity_id
_entity_poly.type
_entity_poly.pdbx_seq_one_letter_code
_entity_poly.pdbx_strand_id
1 'polypeptide(L)'
;MAITQAQQKAVHYPCSDGKPMAETPEHLEAMVYLVAALQAYFAQRKDVYVAGNQFMYWIEGNPRQRVAPDVYVVFGVSKTPPRPTWKVWEEGKAPDVIIELTSRKTASEDLGRKHRLYQRLGVKEYIMIDVTREYLIEPVMLHRLVGEEYQSVPNERPNDREWWVHSELLGLSIVVRAEDTGYVVRLWDPVGQRCLPTLQQSVEEVLEAYHQLEEARRMVEEREQLLESARQRVEEEKRRAAEEARRAEAERRRAEEEARRAEEQARRAEEEARRAEEQARRAEE
;
A
#
# COMPACT_ATOMS: atom_id res chain seq x y z
N MET A 1 8.31 -62.30 -23.33
CA MET A 1 7.18 -61.44 -23.74
C MET A 1 7.36 -60.08 -23.06
N ALA A 2 7.71 -59.08 -23.84
CA ALA A 2 7.85 -57.70 -23.31
C ALA A 2 6.46 -57.04 -23.28
N ILE A 3 5.99 -56.71 -22.11
CA ILE A 3 4.75 -55.94 -21.93
C ILE A 3 5.07 -54.50 -22.28
N THR A 4 4.62 -54.07 -23.45
CA THR A 4 4.69 -52.68 -23.89
C THR A 4 3.80 -51.84 -22.97
N GLN A 5 4.40 -51.05 -22.07
CA GLN A 5 3.67 -50.01 -21.34
C GLN A 5 3.20 -48.99 -22.36
N ALA A 6 1.89 -48.96 -22.60
CA ALA A 6 1.25 -47.91 -23.37
C ALA A 6 1.51 -46.58 -22.66
N GLN A 7 2.29 -45.70 -23.27
CA GLN A 7 2.46 -44.33 -22.82
C GLN A 7 1.05 -43.68 -22.83
N GLN A 8 0.48 -43.47 -21.64
CA GLN A 8 -0.73 -42.67 -21.47
C GLN A 8 -0.40 -41.26 -21.98
N LYS A 9 -1.00 -40.89 -23.09
CA LYS A 9 -0.85 -39.58 -23.70
C LYS A 9 -1.34 -38.54 -22.68
N ALA A 10 -0.45 -37.65 -22.22
CA ALA A 10 -0.80 -36.63 -21.23
C ALA A 10 -1.98 -35.79 -21.73
N VAL A 11 -3.03 -35.69 -20.93
CA VAL A 11 -4.22 -34.90 -21.28
C VAL A 11 -3.86 -33.43 -21.20
N HIS A 12 -4.07 -32.70 -22.30
CA HIS A 12 -3.84 -31.27 -22.36
C HIS A 12 -5.08 -30.52 -21.86
N TYR A 13 -4.91 -29.59 -20.92
CA TYR A 13 -5.93 -28.69 -20.36
C TYR A 13 -5.70 -27.28 -20.87
N PRO A 14 -6.43 -26.79 -21.89
CA PRO A 14 -6.27 -25.45 -22.42
C PRO A 14 -6.48 -24.37 -21.37
N CYS A 15 -5.70 -23.28 -21.45
CA CYS A 15 -5.92 -22.06 -20.66
C CYS A 15 -6.73 -20.98 -21.41
N SER A 16 -7.03 -21.22 -22.70
CA SER A 16 -7.87 -20.38 -23.56
C SER A 16 -8.67 -21.26 -24.52
N ASP A 17 -9.85 -20.80 -24.94
CA ASP A 17 -10.65 -21.45 -25.98
C ASP A 17 -10.37 -20.84 -27.37
N GLY A 18 -9.47 -19.87 -27.49
CA GLY A 18 -9.11 -19.18 -28.72
C GLY A 18 -10.18 -18.23 -29.26
N LYS A 19 -11.24 -17.97 -28.49
CA LYS A 19 -12.27 -17.01 -28.86
C LYS A 19 -12.00 -15.63 -28.26
N PRO A 20 -12.36 -14.54 -28.99
CA PRO A 20 -12.31 -13.21 -28.41
C PRO A 20 -13.28 -13.10 -27.22
N MET A 21 -12.85 -12.45 -26.17
CA MET A 21 -13.72 -12.09 -25.05
C MET A 21 -14.54 -10.87 -25.49
N ALA A 22 -15.82 -11.08 -25.81
CA ALA A 22 -16.74 -10.02 -26.17
C ALA A 22 -17.65 -9.74 -24.98
N GLU A 23 -17.20 -8.86 -24.09
CA GLU A 23 -17.93 -8.38 -22.93
C GLU A 23 -18.34 -6.91 -23.13
N THR A 24 -19.38 -6.44 -22.41
CA THR A 24 -19.68 -5.02 -22.39
C THR A 24 -18.65 -4.25 -21.56
N PRO A 25 -18.47 -2.94 -21.79
CA PRO A 25 -17.55 -2.13 -20.98
C PRO A 25 -17.85 -2.21 -19.47
N GLU A 26 -19.12 -2.19 -19.09
CA GLU A 26 -19.59 -2.27 -17.71
C GLU A 26 -19.22 -3.60 -17.06
N HIS A 27 -19.36 -4.71 -17.81
CA HIS A 27 -18.97 -6.02 -17.33
C HIS A 27 -17.46 -6.11 -17.10
N LEU A 28 -16.68 -5.66 -18.09
CA LEU A 28 -15.22 -5.64 -17.98
C LEU A 28 -14.74 -4.77 -16.81
N GLU A 29 -15.30 -3.57 -16.65
CA GLU A 29 -14.98 -2.67 -15.57
C GLU A 29 -15.27 -3.30 -14.19
N ALA A 30 -16.45 -3.88 -14.02
CA ALA A 30 -16.83 -4.55 -12.79
C ALA A 30 -15.92 -5.76 -12.48
N MET A 31 -15.57 -6.58 -13.46
CA MET A 31 -14.68 -7.72 -13.28
C MET A 31 -13.28 -7.27 -12.87
N VAL A 32 -12.72 -6.28 -13.58
CA VAL A 32 -11.37 -5.74 -13.27
C VAL A 32 -11.34 -5.13 -11.88
N TYR A 33 -12.38 -4.35 -11.51
CA TYR A 33 -12.51 -3.78 -10.18
C TYR A 33 -12.54 -4.88 -9.11
N LEU A 34 -13.42 -5.87 -9.23
CA LEU A 34 -13.58 -6.93 -8.22
C LEU A 34 -12.29 -7.73 -8.01
N VAL A 35 -11.64 -8.13 -9.11
CA VAL A 35 -10.36 -8.87 -9.02
C VAL A 35 -9.29 -8.02 -8.33
N ALA A 36 -9.08 -6.79 -8.80
CA ALA A 36 -8.04 -5.90 -8.27
C ALA A 36 -8.28 -5.54 -6.80
N ALA A 37 -9.52 -5.17 -6.45
CA ALA A 37 -9.87 -4.80 -5.08
C ALA A 37 -9.71 -5.97 -4.11
N LEU A 38 -10.15 -7.19 -4.49
CA LEU A 38 -9.96 -8.38 -3.66
C LEU A 38 -8.50 -8.79 -3.54
N GLN A 39 -7.71 -8.70 -4.62
CA GLN A 39 -6.27 -8.96 -4.57
C GLN A 39 -5.55 -7.97 -3.64
N ALA A 40 -5.91 -6.69 -3.68
CA ALA A 40 -5.36 -5.66 -2.81
C ALA A 40 -5.80 -5.87 -1.35
N TYR A 41 -7.07 -6.16 -1.11
CA TYR A 41 -7.61 -6.42 0.23
C TYR A 41 -6.93 -7.60 0.92
N PHE A 42 -6.72 -8.69 0.19
CA PHE A 42 -6.01 -9.87 0.68
C PHE A 42 -4.50 -9.85 0.42
N ALA A 43 -3.90 -8.68 0.10
CA ALA A 43 -2.48 -8.60 -0.26
C ALA A 43 -1.55 -9.18 0.81
N GLN A 44 -1.83 -8.92 2.09
CA GLN A 44 -1.05 -9.38 3.23
C GLN A 44 -1.27 -10.86 3.59
N ARG A 45 -2.33 -11.49 3.10
CA ARG A 45 -2.64 -12.89 3.33
C ARG A 45 -1.97 -13.76 2.28
N LYS A 46 -1.05 -14.63 2.68
CA LYS A 46 -0.33 -15.55 1.77
C LYS A 46 -1.16 -16.77 1.39
N ASP A 47 -2.22 -17.04 2.13
CA ASP A 47 -3.11 -18.20 2.03
C ASP A 47 -4.44 -17.91 1.34
N VAL A 48 -4.52 -16.81 0.56
CA VAL A 48 -5.72 -16.45 -0.21
C VAL A 48 -5.35 -16.23 -1.65
N TYR A 49 -5.95 -17.01 -2.55
CA TYR A 49 -5.80 -16.88 -3.97
C TYR A 49 -7.04 -16.24 -4.59
N VAL A 50 -6.84 -15.16 -5.34
CA VAL A 50 -7.89 -14.43 -6.06
C VAL A 50 -7.56 -14.44 -7.55
N ALA A 51 -8.49 -14.89 -8.36
CA ALA A 51 -8.36 -14.88 -9.81
C ALA A 51 -9.71 -14.58 -10.49
N GLY A 52 -9.66 -14.29 -11.77
CA GLY A 52 -10.83 -14.08 -12.59
C GLY A 52 -10.62 -14.54 -14.02
N ASN A 53 -11.73 -14.87 -14.69
CA ASN A 53 -11.76 -15.31 -16.09
C ASN A 53 -10.74 -16.39 -16.41
N GLN A 54 -10.56 -17.33 -15.50
CA GLN A 54 -9.60 -18.43 -15.59
C GLN A 54 -10.35 -19.76 -15.67
N PHE A 55 -9.94 -20.66 -16.58
CA PHE A 55 -10.57 -21.96 -16.67
C PHE A 55 -10.37 -22.79 -15.40
N MET A 56 -11.50 -23.24 -14.86
CA MET A 56 -11.59 -24.21 -13.78
C MET A 56 -12.04 -25.55 -14.33
N TYR A 57 -11.27 -26.59 -14.03
CA TYR A 57 -11.54 -27.99 -14.38
C TYR A 57 -11.82 -28.77 -13.10
N TRP A 58 -12.89 -29.60 -13.11
CA TRP A 58 -13.28 -30.37 -11.93
C TRP A 58 -13.29 -31.89 -12.14
N ILE A 59 -13.03 -32.36 -13.39
CA ILE A 59 -12.91 -33.80 -13.71
C ILE A 59 -11.59 -34.05 -14.40
N GLU A 60 -10.70 -34.80 -13.72
CA GLU A 60 -9.45 -35.25 -14.33
C GLU A 60 -9.72 -36.13 -15.57
N GLY A 61 -8.90 -35.98 -16.62
CA GLY A 61 -9.05 -36.69 -17.87
C GLY A 61 -10.10 -36.10 -18.81
N ASN A 62 -10.92 -35.13 -18.41
CA ASN A 62 -11.96 -34.54 -19.21
C ASN A 62 -11.85 -33.02 -19.41
N PRO A 63 -11.02 -32.54 -20.36
CA PRO A 63 -10.81 -31.09 -20.58
C PRO A 63 -12.04 -30.37 -21.18
N ARG A 64 -13.12 -31.09 -21.52
CA ARG A 64 -14.37 -30.46 -21.95
C ARG A 64 -15.23 -30.00 -20.80
N GLN A 65 -15.04 -30.57 -19.61
CA GLN A 65 -15.76 -30.17 -18.38
C GLN A 65 -15.00 -29.05 -17.71
N ARG A 66 -15.31 -27.83 -18.15
CA ARG A 66 -14.71 -26.59 -17.64
C ARG A 66 -15.72 -25.46 -17.56
N VAL A 67 -15.42 -24.51 -16.68
CA VAL A 67 -16.08 -23.21 -16.61
C VAL A 67 -14.98 -22.15 -16.45
N ALA A 68 -15.30 -20.89 -16.68
CA ALA A 68 -14.44 -19.75 -16.38
C ALA A 68 -15.25 -18.76 -15.54
N PRO A 69 -15.17 -18.83 -14.20
CA PRO A 69 -15.83 -17.86 -13.35
C PRO A 69 -15.24 -16.47 -13.57
N ASP A 70 -16.09 -15.43 -13.57
CA ASP A 70 -15.63 -14.06 -13.75
C ASP A 70 -14.69 -13.64 -12.63
N VAL A 71 -15.02 -13.99 -11.38
CA VAL A 71 -14.13 -13.80 -10.22
C VAL A 71 -14.28 -14.96 -9.26
N TYR A 72 -13.18 -15.41 -8.64
CA TYR A 72 -13.25 -16.39 -7.58
C TYR A 72 -12.16 -16.22 -6.53
N VAL A 73 -12.46 -16.68 -5.32
CA VAL A 73 -11.55 -16.62 -4.15
C VAL A 73 -11.40 -18.00 -3.54
N VAL A 74 -10.17 -18.37 -3.25
CA VAL A 74 -9.82 -19.63 -2.59
C VAL A 74 -9.02 -19.35 -1.34
N PHE A 75 -9.51 -19.79 -0.19
CA PHE A 75 -8.82 -19.67 1.07
C PHE A 75 -8.03 -20.94 1.41
N GLY A 76 -6.92 -20.78 2.14
CA GLY A 76 -6.07 -21.88 2.58
C GLY A 76 -5.14 -22.41 1.49
N VAL A 77 -4.92 -21.66 0.40
CA VAL A 77 -4.00 -22.02 -0.68
C VAL A 77 -2.98 -20.94 -0.93
N SER A 78 -1.75 -21.32 -1.33
CA SER A 78 -0.71 -20.35 -1.65
C SER A 78 -1.04 -19.55 -2.89
N LYS A 79 -0.68 -18.25 -2.90
CA LYS A 79 -0.75 -17.40 -4.11
C LYS A 79 0.25 -17.81 -5.20
N THR A 80 1.32 -18.50 -4.83
CA THR A 80 2.43 -18.87 -5.72
C THR A 80 2.64 -20.37 -5.75
N PRO A 81 3.04 -20.95 -6.91
CA PRO A 81 3.28 -20.26 -8.18
C PRO A 81 1.98 -19.83 -8.89
N PRO A 82 2.06 -18.94 -9.90
CA PRO A 82 0.91 -18.61 -10.76
C PRO A 82 0.35 -19.85 -11.45
N ARG A 83 -0.96 -19.93 -11.56
CA ARG A 83 -1.67 -21.04 -12.14
C ARG A 83 -2.27 -20.65 -13.49
N PRO A 84 -1.99 -21.35 -14.60
CA PRO A 84 -2.64 -21.06 -15.88
C PRO A 84 -4.12 -21.47 -15.89
N THR A 85 -4.48 -22.45 -15.07
CA THR A 85 -5.85 -22.97 -14.90
C THR A 85 -6.03 -23.45 -13.47
N TRP A 86 -7.27 -23.49 -12.98
CA TRP A 86 -7.60 -24.09 -11.70
C TRP A 86 -8.07 -25.54 -11.91
N LYS A 87 -7.31 -26.51 -11.42
CA LYS A 87 -7.67 -27.92 -11.48
C LYS A 87 -8.00 -28.42 -10.08
N VAL A 88 -9.28 -28.67 -9.83
CA VAL A 88 -9.80 -29.01 -8.49
C VAL A 88 -9.07 -30.20 -7.86
N TRP A 89 -8.70 -31.21 -8.65
CA TRP A 89 -7.98 -32.41 -8.17
C TRP A 89 -6.50 -32.15 -7.83
N GLU A 90 -5.84 -31.19 -8.52
CA GLU A 90 -4.45 -30.81 -8.20
C GLU A 90 -4.39 -29.89 -6.98
N GLU A 91 -5.36 -28.98 -6.85
CA GLU A 91 -5.42 -28.00 -5.76
C GLU A 91 -6.14 -28.54 -4.51
N GLY A 92 -6.77 -29.72 -4.62
CA GLY A 92 -7.47 -30.40 -3.54
C GLY A 92 -8.83 -29.81 -3.17
N LYS A 93 -9.27 -28.72 -3.83
CA LYS A 93 -10.56 -28.06 -3.56
C LYS A 93 -11.05 -27.19 -4.71
N ALA A 94 -12.36 -26.97 -4.74
CA ALA A 94 -12.98 -25.90 -5.52
C ALA A 94 -12.79 -24.53 -4.83
N PRO A 95 -13.04 -23.41 -5.53
CA PRO A 95 -13.11 -22.09 -4.91
C PRO A 95 -14.11 -22.03 -3.76
N ASP A 96 -13.81 -21.21 -2.75
CA ASP A 96 -14.72 -20.98 -1.63
C ASP A 96 -15.82 -19.97 -1.99
N VAL A 97 -15.45 -18.93 -2.75
CA VAL A 97 -16.38 -17.90 -3.24
C VAL A 97 -16.24 -17.79 -4.75
N ILE A 98 -17.37 -17.73 -5.45
CA ILE A 98 -17.44 -17.43 -6.88
C ILE A 98 -18.38 -16.25 -7.08
N ILE A 99 -17.97 -15.29 -7.91
CA ILE A 99 -18.78 -14.15 -8.34
C ILE A 99 -18.91 -14.23 -9.86
N GLU A 100 -20.14 -14.22 -10.35
CA GLU A 100 -20.45 -14.15 -11.78
C GLU A 100 -21.12 -12.81 -12.09
N LEU A 101 -20.66 -12.17 -13.14
CA LEU A 101 -21.26 -10.97 -13.68
C LEU A 101 -22.24 -11.41 -14.78
N THR A 102 -23.51 -11.41 -14.44
CA THR A 102 -24.55 -11.96 -15.31
C THR A 102 -24.77 -11.08 -16.53
N SER A 103 -24.77 -11.71 -17.71
CA SER A 103 -25.00 -11.09 -19.00
C SER A 103 -26.15 -11.80 -19.74
N ARG A 104 -26.62 -11.22 -20.84
CA ARG A 104 -27.63 -11.84 -21.68
C ARG A 104 -27.29 -13.28 -22.11
N LYS A 105 -26.01 -13.55 -22.35
CA LYS A 105 -25.53 -14.85 -22.79
C LYS A 105 -25.44 -15.86 -21.66
N THR A 106 -25.19 -15.43 -20.46
CA THR A 106 -24.85 -16.27 -19.30
C THR A 106 -25.97 -16.42 -18.28
N ALA A 107 -26.97 -15.53 -18.24
CA ALA A 107 -28.03 -15.51 -17.24
C ALA A 107 -28.70 -16.89 -17.01
N SER A 108 -29.10 -17.55 -18.06
CA SER A 108 -29.71 -18.91 -17.98
C SER A 108 -28.71 -19.96 -17.46
N GLU A 109 -27.45 -19.83 -17.79
CA GLU A 109 -26.39 -20.73 -17.35
C GLU A 109 -26.02 -20.46 -15.87
N ASP A 110 -25.91 -19.18 -15.47
CA ASP A 110 -25.56 -18.74 -14.13
C ASP A 110 -26.66 -19.18 -13.13
N LEU A 111 -27.95 -18.91 -13.47
CA LEU A 111 -29.09 -19.31 -12.65
C LEU A 111 -29.36 -20.82 -12.64
N GLY A 112 -28.85 -21.56 -13.62
CA GLY A 112 -29.15 -22.97 -13.83
C GLY A 112 -27.97 -23.91 -13.67
N ARG A 113 -27.21 -24.10 -14.76
CA ARG A 113 -26.14 -25.11 -14.83
C ARG A 113 -24.98 -24.79 -13.86
N LYS A 114 -24.51 -23.54 -13.85
CA LYS A 114 -23.41 -23.11 -12.98
C LYS A 114 -23.81 -23.14 -11.50
N HIS A 115 -25.01 -22.67 -11.17
CA HIS A 115 -25.56 -22.75 -9.82
C HIS A 115 -25.52 -24.19 -9.27
N ARG A 116 -26.06 -25.17 -10.00
CA ARG A 116 -26.01 -26.59 -9.60
C ARG A 116 -24.59 -27.18 -9.59
N LEU A 117 -23.74 -26.73 -10.50
CA LEU A 117 -22.35 -27.17 -10.53
C LEU A 117 -21.58 -26.71 -9.31
N TYR A 118 -21.65 -25.42 -9.01
CA TYR A 118 -20.92 -24.83 -7.88
C TYR A 118 -21.42 -25.37 -6.54
N GLN A 119 -22.72 -25.59 -6.40
CA GLN A 119 -23.29 -26.27 -5.24
C GLN A 119 -22.68 -27.68 -5.06
N ARG A 120 -22.64 -28.51 -6.10
CA ARG A 120 -22.04 -29.85 -6.06
C ARG A 120 -20.53 -29.85 -5.79
N LEU A 121 -19.82 -28.83 -6.24
CA LEU A 121 -18.40 -28.67 -5.98
C LEU A 121 -18.09 -28.15 -4.58
N GLY A 122 -19.10 -27.80 -3.79
CA GLY A 122 -18.95 -27.30 -2.43
C GLY A 122 -18.48 -25.84 -2.35
N VAL A 123 -18.75 -25.04 -3.41
CA VAL A 123 -18.51 -23.59 -3.37
C VAL A 123 -19.41 -23.01 -2.29
N LYS A 124 -18.83 -22.36 -1.30
CA LYS A 124 -19.56 -21.93 -0.09
C LYS A 124 -20.43 -20.70 -0.30
N GLU A 125 -19.97 -19.77 -1.11
CA GLU A 125 -20.75 -18.58 -1.49
C GLU A 125 -20.70 -18.39 -3.00
N TYR A 126 -21.89 -18.33 -3.59
CA TYR A 126 -22.09 -18.05 -5.01
C TYR A 126 -22.85 -16.75 -5.17
N ILE A 127 -22.20 -15.78 -5.81
CA ILE A 127 -22.68 -14.41 -5.96
C ILE A 127 -22.92 -14.17 -7.44
N MET A 128 -24.08 -13.66 -7.78
CA MET A 128 -24.44 -13.22 -9.13
C MET A 128 -24.74 -11.73 -9.10
N ILE A 129 -24.18 -10.98 -10.04
CA ILE A 129 -24.36 -9.53 -10.15
C ILE A 129 -24.78 -9.18 -11.58
N ASP A 130 -25.87 -8.46 -11.71
CA ASP A 130 -26.37 -7.94 -12.99
C ASP A 130 -26.01 -6.47 -13.13
N VAL A 131 -24.98 -6.17 -13.89
CA VAL A 131 -24.51 -4.78 -14.12
C VAL A 131 -25.36 -4.02 -15.15
N THR A 132 -26.22 -4.72 -15.90
CA THR A 132 -27.01 -4.15 -17.02
C THR A 132 -28.46 -3.89 -16.69
N ARG A 133 -28.98 -4.38 -15.56
CA ARG A 133 -30.41 -4.31 -15.12
C ARG A 133 -31.38 -5.14 -15.94
N GLU A 134 -30.93 -6.22 -16.57
CA GLU A 134 -31.76 -6.89 -17.56
C GLU A 134 -32.11 -8.33 -17.19
N TYR A 135 -31.35 -8.98 -16.30
CA TYR A 135 -31.35 -10.44 -16.23
C TYR A 135 -31.68 -11.04 -14.87
N LEU A 136 -31.45 -10.32 -13.79
CA LEU A 136 -31.74 -10.76 -12.42
C LEU A 136 -32.93 -10.01 -11.84
N ILE A 137 -33.69 -10.66 -10.96
CA ILE A 137 -34.79 -10.03 -10.19
C ILE A 137 -34.23 -8.95 -9.26
N GLU A 138 -33.11 -9.25 -8.61
CA GLU A 138 -32.35 -8.30 -7.78
C GLU A 138 -30.98 -8.13 -8.43
N PRO A 139 -30.41 -6.93 -8.44
CA PRO A 139 -29.14 -6.65 -9.14
C PRO A 139 -27.94 -7.37 -8.52
N VAL A 140 -28.08 -7.90 -7.31
CA VAL A 140 -27.11 -8.81 -6.68
C VAL A 140 -27.88 -9.91 -5.96
N MET A 141 -27.38 -11.15 -6.10
CA MET A 141 -27.92 -12.32 -5.42
C MET A 141 -26.76 -13.13 -4.84
N LEU A 142 -26.78 -13.41 -3.54
CA LEU A 142 -25.84 -14.28 -2.86
C LEU A 142 -26.53 -15.55 -2.41
N HIS A 143 -25.96 -16.70 -2.79
CA HIS A 143 -26.37 -18.00 -2.32
C HIS A 143 -25.27 -18.60 -1.44
N ARG A 144 -25.62 -18.95 -0.22
CA ARG A 144 -24.70 -19.56 0.75
C ARG A 144 -25.00 -21.05 0.89
N LEU A 145 -23.98 -21.86 0.84
CA LEU A 145 -24.10 -23.31 1.01
C LEU A 145 -24.31 -23.66 2.47
N VAL A 146 -25.48 -24.20 2.79
CA VAL A 146 -25.84 -24.71 4.11
C VAL A 146 -26.11 -26.21 3.98
N GLY A 147 -25.23 -27.02 4.59
CA GLY A 147 -25.22 -28.45 4.30
C GLY A 147 -24.86 -28.72 2.84
N GLU A 148 -25.78 -29.26 2.06
CA GLU A 148 -25.59 -29.57 0.63
C GLU A 148 -26.40 -28.65 -0.31
N GLU A 149 -27.13 -27.68 0.24
CA GLU A 149 -28.02 -26.83 -0.54
C GLU A 149 -27.68 -25.34 -0.43
N TYR A 150 -27.86 -24.64 -1.51
CA TYR A 150 -27.74 -23.19 -1.52
C TYR A 150 -29.01 -22.53 -0.94
N GLN A 151 -28.80 -21.64 0.03
CA GLN A 151 -29.83 -20.78 0.58
C GLN A 151 -29.56 -19.33 0.14
N SER A 152 -30.61 -18.64 -0.28
CA SER A 152 -30.51 -17.23 -0.68
C SER A 152 -30.31 -16.36 0.55
N VAL A 153 -29.35 -15.47 0.51
CA VAL A 153 -29.11 -14.42 1.52
C VAL A 153 -29.89 -13.17 1.10
N PRO A 154 -30.78 -12.64 1.95
CA PRO A 154 -31.56 -11.46 1.62
C PRO A 154 -30.66 -10.23 1.45
N ASN A 155 -31.05 -9.35 0.51
CA ASN A 155 -30.41 -8.06 0.35
C ASN A 155 -30.86 -7.07 1.41
N GLU A 156 -29.94 -6.26 1.93
CA GLU A 156 -30.24 -5.04 2.66
C GLU A 156 -30.41 -3.89 1.65
N ARG A 157 -31.43 -3.06 1.88
CA ARG A 157 -31.74 -1.92 1.00
C ARG A 157 -31.78 -0.63 1.81
N PRO A 158 -30.62 0.05 1.99
CA PRO A 158 -30.59 1.29 2.75
C PRO A 158 -31.37 2.43 2.05
N ASN A 159 -31.56 2.34 0.73
CA ASN A 159 -32.39 3.24 -0.08
C ASN A 159 -32.87 2.55 -1.36
N ASP A 160 -33.64 3.24 -2.18
CA ASP A 160 -34.23 2.69 -3.42
C ASP A 160 -33.23 2.46 -4.55
N ARG A 161 -32.00 2.93 -4.42
CA ARG A 161 -30.94 2.84 -5.45
C ARG A 161 -29.79 1.91 -5.07
N GLU A 162 -29.79 1.31 -3.89
CA GLU A 162 -28.70 0.48 -3.40
C GLU A 162 -29.19 -0.86 -2.88
N TRP A 163 -28.43 -1.88 -3.22
CA TRP A 163 -28.57 -3.27 -2.75
C TRP A 163 -27.27 -3.70 -2.12
N TRP A 164 -27.35 -4.19 -0.91
CA TRP A 164 -26.19 -4.65 -0.14
C TRP A 164 -26.39 -6.10 0.23
N VAL A 165 -25.35 -6.93 0.03
CA VAL A 165 -25.32 -8.30 0.52
C VAL A 165 -23.99 -8.58 1.17
N HIS A 166 -24.00 -9.17 2.37
CA HIS A 166 -22.78 -9.45 3.13
C HIS A 166 -22.25 -10.85 2.83
N SER A 167 -21.01 -10.92 2.34
CA SER A 167 -20.23 -12.16 2.23
C SER A 167 -19.47 -12.39 3.53
N GLU A 168 -19.83 -13.43 4.26
CA GLU A 168 -19.13 -13.81 5.49
C GLU A 168 -17.69 -14.26 5.24
N LEU A 169 -17.47 -14.95 4.11
CA LEU A 169 -16.15 -15.46 3.77
C LEU A 169 -15.19 -14.36 3.33
N LEU A 170 -15.66 -13.39 2.59
CA LEU A 170 -14.83 -12.23 2.20
C LEU A 170 -14.66 -11.25 3.37
N GLY A 171 -15.59 -11.21 4.32
CA GLY A 171 -15.65 -10.18 5.36
C GLY A 171 -16.02 -8.80 4.79
N LEU A 172 -16.63 -8.77 3.61
CA LEU A 172 -16.99 -7.57 2.86
C LEU A 172 -18.47 -7.60 2.47
N SER A 173 -19.08 -6.44 2.29
CA SER A 173 -20.38 -6.35 1.65
C SER A 173 -20.25 -5.97 0.18
N ILE A 174 -20.95 -6.68 -0.68
CA ILE A 174 -21.10 -6.33 -2.08
C ILE A 174 -22.22 -5.28 -2.15
N VAL A 175 -21.88 -4.11 -2.67
CA VAL A 175 -22.81 -2.98 -2.83
C VAL A 175 -23.03 -2.78 -4.32
N VAL A 176 -24.27 -2.87 -4.75
CA VAL A 176 -24.68 -2.55 -6.11
C VAL A 176 -25.55 -1.32 -6.08
N ARG A 177 -25.11 -0.28 -6.79
CA ARG A 177 -25.82 1.02 -6.85
C ARG A 177 -26.37 1.26 -8.24
N ALA A 178 -27.62 1.72 -8.29
CA ALA A 178 -28.25 2.15 -9.53
C ALA A 178 -27.69 3.50 -9.99
N GLU A 179 -27.18 3.55 -11.21
CA GLU A 179 -26.80 4.76 -11.94
C GLU A 179 -27.67 4.93 -13.18
N ASP A 180 -27.49 6.01 -13.93
CA ASP A 180 -28.36 6.32 -15.08
C ASP A 180 -28.22 5.28 -16.22
N THR A 181 -27.03 4.73 -16.39
CA THR A 181 -26.68 3.78 -17.49
C THR A 181 -26.62 2.32 -17.07
N GLY A 182 -26.81 1.99 -15.79
CA GLY A 182 -26.68 0.60 -15.32
C GLY A 182 -26.52 0.52 -13.82
N TYR A 183 -25.73 -0.46 -13.39
CA TYR A 183 -25.34 -0.66 -12.00
C TYR A 183 -23.84 -0.56 -11.82
N VAL A 184 -23.41 0.12 -10.76
CA VAL A 184 -22.01 0.14 -10.32
C VAL A 184 -21.85 -0.78 -9.12
N VAL A 185 -20.81 -1.60 -9.16
CA VAL A 185 -20.46 -2.54 -8.09
C VAL A 185 -19.33 -1.97 -7.24
N ARG A 186 -19.47 -2.04 -5.92
CA ARG A 186 -18.41 -1.71 -4.95
C ARG A 186 -18.33 -2.77 -3.86
N LEU A 187 -17.16 -2.93 -3.29
CA LEU A 187 -16.91 -3.77 -2.12
C LEU A 187 -16.75 -2.85 -0.90
N TRP A 188 -17.65 -2.98 0.07
CA TRP A 188 -17.61 -2.23 1.32
C TRP A 188 -16.90 -3.03 2.40
N ASP A 189 -15.90 -2.42 3.00
CA ASP A 189 -15.20 -2.95 4.17
C ASP A 189 -15.86 -2.43 5.45
N PRO A 190 -16.56 -3.29 6.21
CA PRO A 190 -17.24 -2.88 7.44
C PRO A 190 -16.27 -2.52 8.56
N VAL A 191 -15.03 -3.02 8.53
CA VAL A 191 -13.99 -2.70 9.51
C VAL A 191 -13.36 -1.35 9.21
N GLY A 192 -12.97 -1.13 7.96
CA GLY A 192 -12.42 0.14 7.49
C GLY A 192 -13.47 1.23 7.28
N GLN A 193 -14.78 0.90 7.32
CA GLN A 193 -15.91 1.79 7.06
C GLN A 193 -15.79 2.57 5.75
N ARG A 194 -15.34 1.90 4.70
CA ARG A 194 -15.18 2.50 3.37
C ARG A 194 -15.35 1.46 2.26
N CYS A 195 -15.65 1.97 1.07
CA CYS A 195 -15.52 1.14 -0.12
C CYS A 195 -14.04 0.89 -0.44
N LEU A 196 -13.72 -0.31 -0.91
CA LEU A 196 -12.39 -0.59 -1.46
C LEU A 196 -12.19 0.30 -2.69
N PRO A 197 -11.01 0.92 -2.86
CA PRO A 197 -10.76 1.85 -3.94
C PRO A 197 -10.76 1.15 -5.30
N THR A 198 -11.08 1.89 -6.34
CA THR A 198 -10.84 1.48 -7.72
C THR A 198 -9.34 1.56 -8.05
N LEU A 199 -8.90 0.96 -9.16
CA LEU A 199 -7.52 1.10 -9.62
C LEU A 199 -7.13 2.56 -9.83
N GLN A 200 -8.04 3.37 -10.41
CA GLN A 200 -7.80 4.78 -10.63
C GLN A 200 -7.62 5.53 -9.30
N GLN A 201 -8.52 5.33 -8.33
CA GLN A 201 -8.40 5.93 -7.00
C GLN A 201 -7.11 5.52 -6.29
N SER A 202 -6.73 4.25 -6.40
CA SER A 202 -5.45 3.77 -5.82
C SER A 202 -4.23 4.45 -6.45
N VAL A 203 -4.24 4.68 -7.76
CA VAL A 203 -3.17 5.40 -8.45
C VAL A 203 -3.13 6.87 -8.02
N GLU A 204 -4.28 7.52 -7.94
CA GLU A 204 -4.41 8.91 -7.47
C GLU A 204 -3.88 9.06 -6.03
N GLU A 205 -4.27 8.17 -5.11
CA GLU A 205 -3.76 8.16 -3.73
C GLU A 205 -2.23 8.00 -3.65
N VAL A 206 -1.67 7.11 -4.48
CA VAL A 206 -0.20 6.92 -4.54
C VAL A 206 0.51 8.15 -5.08
N LEU A 207 -0.01 8.78 -6.14
CA LEU A 207 0.55 10.00 -6.70
C LEU A 207 0.49 11.16 -5.69
N GLU A 208 -0.61 11.30 -4.98
CA GLU A 208 -0.76 12.34 -3.96
C GLU A 208 0.21 12.13 -2.80
N ALA A 209 0.34 10.90 -2.30
CA ALA A 209 1.33 10.54 -1.29
C ALA A 209 2.77 10.79 -1.75
N TYR A 210 3.08 10.53 -3.01
CA TYR A 210 4.38 10.82 -3.60
C TYR A 210 4.67 12.32 -3.62
N HIS A 211 3.72 13.16 -4.05
CA HIS A 211 3.87 14.62 -4.03
C HIS A 211 4.09 15.16 -2.61
N GLN A 212 3.33 14.69 -1.63
CA GLN A 212 3.52 15.08 -0.23
C GLN A 212 4.92 14.69 0.30
N LEU A 213 5.42 13.52 -0.09
CA LEU A 213 6.77 13.07 0.28
C LEU A 213 7.85 13.98 -0.34
N GLU A 214 7.71 14.36 -1.60
CA GLU A 214 8.65 15.28 -2.28
C GLU A 214 8.66 16.67 -1.65
N GLU A 215 7.49 17.20 -1.27
CA GLU A 215 7.39 18.47 -0.54
C GLU A 215 8.07 18.39 0.83
N ALA A 216 7.81 17.33 1.58
CA ALA A 216 8.44 17.10 2.88
C ALA A 216 9.97 17.00 2.76
N ARG A 217 10.49 16.32 1.74
CA ARG A 217 11.93 16.26 1.46
C ARG A 217 12.53 17.63 1.20
N ARG A 218 11.89 18.46 0.36
CA ARG A 218 12.36 19.84 0.10
C ARG A 218 12.42 20.67 1.38
N MET A 219 11.39 20.58 2.23
CA MET A 219 11.38 21.29 3.52
C MET A 219 12.51 20.83 4.45
N VAL A 220 12.85 19.55 4.47
CA VAL A 220 13.98 19.03 5.25
C VAL A 220 15.30 19.57 4.71
N GLU A 221 15.53 19.54 3.40
CA GLU A 221 16.73 20.07 2.76
C GLU A 221 16.93 21.57 3.01
N GLU A 222 15.86 22.37 2.89
CA GLU A 222 15.90 23.81 3.22
C GLU A 222 16.25 24.05 4.69
N ARG A 223 15.68 23.26 5.59
CA ARG A 223 15.97 23.37 7.02
C ARG A 223 17.41 22.98 7.36
N GLU A 224 17.95 21.97 6.72
CA GLU A 224 19.36 21.56 6.85
C GLU A 224 20.31 22.67 6.37
N GLN A 225 20.04 23.31 5.23
CA GLN A 225 20.81 24.46 4.74
C GLN A 225 20.78 25.65 5.70
N LEU A 226 19.62 25.97 6.28
CA LEU A 226 19.48 27.02 7.28
C LEU A 226 20.27 26.71 8.55
N LEU A 227 20.21 25.48 9.03
CA LEU A 227 20.97 25.04 10.19
C LEU A 227 22.48 25.11 9.94
N GLU A 228 22.94 24.71 8.79
CA GLU A 228 24.36 24.78 8.42
C GLU A 228 24.84 26.25 8.36
N SER A 229 24.07 27.13 7.72
CA SER A 229 24.38 28.55 7.67
C SER A 229 24.41 29.20 9.05
N ALA A 230 23.50 28.80 9.95
CA ALA A 230 23.50 29.28 11.35
C ALA A 230 24.73 28.79 12.13
N ARG A 231 25.12 27.52 11.94
CA ARG A 231 26.36 26.98 12.54
C ARG A 231 27.61 27.74 12.10
N GLN A 232 27.71 28.05 10.81
CA GLN A 232 28.84 28.83 10.27
C GLN A 232 28.91 30.21 10.87
N ARG A 233 27.76 30.92 11.03
CA ARG A 233 27.71 32.25 11.70
C ARG A 233 28.16 32.16 13.14
N VAL A 234 27.69 31.21 13.91
CA VAL A 234 28.10 31.01 15.30
C VAL A 234 29.59 30.74 15.41
N GLU A 235 30.17 29.94 14.53
CA GLU A 235 31.58 29.63 14.54
C GLU A 235 32.42 30.86 14.16
N GLU A 236 31.98 31.67 13.20
CA GLU A 236 32.62 32.93 12.84
C GLU A 236 32.59 33.97 14.00
N GLU A 237 31.44 34.08 14.70
CA GLU A 237 31.34 34.95 15.90
C GLU A 237 32.27 34.51 17.01
N LYS A 238 32.36 33.22 17.29
CA LYS A 238 33.31 32.67 18.26
C LYS A 238 34.75 32.98 17.89
N ARG A 239 35.10 32.88 16.61
CA ARG A 239 36.45 33.19 16.14
C ARG A 239 36.78 34.68 16.31
N ARG A 240 35.82 35.57 15.96
CA ARG A 240 35.97 37.03 16.17
C ARG A 240 36.11 37.38 17.65
N ALA A 241 35.27 36.83 18.51
CA ALA A 241 35.35 37.04 19.97
C ALA A 241 36.68 36.53 20.56
N ALA A 242 37.19 35.38 20.10
CA ALA A 242 38.49 34.87 20.55
C ALA A 242 39.65 35.73 20.05
N GLU A 243 39.60 36.33 18.87
CA GLU A 243 40.61 37.26 18.38
C GLU A 243 40.59 38.58 19.14
N GLU A 244 39.41 39.15 19.42
CA GLU A 244 39.27 40.33 20.28
C GLU A 244 39.81 40.08 21.69
N ALA A 245 39.48 38.97 22.31
CA ALA A 245 40.01 38.60 23.62
C ALA A 245 41.55 38.50 23.62
N ARG A 246 42.17 37.93 22.60
CA ARG A 246 43.62 37.87 22.45
C ARG A 246 44.25 39.27 22.30
N ARG A 247 43.62 40.19 21.53
CA ARG A 247 44.09 41.57 21.38
C ARG A 247 44.01 42.31 22.71
N ALA A 248 42.88 42.22 23.42
CA ALA A 248 42.72 42.83 24.72
C ALA A 248 43.73 42.31 25.76
N GLU A 249 44.02 41.01 25.78
CA GLU A 249 45.04 40.42 26.66
C GLU A 249 46.42 40.91 26.31
N ALA A 250 46.77 41.05 25.03
CA ALA A 250 48.07 41.56 24.59
C ALA A 250 48.25 43.04 24.97
N GLU A 251 47.20 43.88 24.84
CA GLU A 251 47.21 45.29 25.29
C GLU A 251 47.40 45.41 26.80
N ARG A 252 46.69 44.59 27.55
CA ARG A 252 46.82 44.53 28.99
C ARG A 252 48.24 44.17 29.42
N ARG A 253 48.86 43.15 28.81
CA ARG A 253 50.27 42.81 29.12
C ARG A 253 51.25 43.92 28.79
N ARG A 254 51.06 44.68 27.70
CA ARG A 254 51.87 45.82 27.33
C ARG A 254 51.72 46.93 28.37
N ALA A 255 50.51 47.26 28.79
CA ALA A 255 50.25 48.26 29.83
C ALA A 255 50.87 47.85 31.18
N GLU A 256 50.79 46.58 31.58
CA GLU A 256 51.41 46.05 32.79
C GLU A 256 52.96 46.13 32.72
N GLU A 257 53.55 45.87 31.54
CA GLU A 257 55.00 45.95 31.34
C GLU A 257 55.49 47.44 31.36
N GLU A 258 54.73 48.36 30.72
CA GLU A 258 55.00 49.78 30.75
C GLU A 258 54.92 50.34 32.19
N ALA A 259 53.87 49.97 32.94
CA ALA A 259 53.73 50.39 34.37
C ALA A 259 54.91 49.89 35.20
N ARG A 260 55.36 48.66 35.04
CA ARG A 260 56.51 48.11 35.74
C ARG A 260 57.80 48.83 35.39
N ARG A 261 58.00 49.20 34.12
CA ARG A 261 59.18 49.97 33.67
C ARG A 261 59.16 51.38 34.27
N ALA A 262 57.98 52.01 34.34
CA ALA A 262 57.80 53.33 34.95
C ALA A 262 58.10 53.29 36.47
N GLU A 263 57.61 52.29 37.21
CA GLU A 263 57.93 52.07 38.62
C GLU A 263 59.44 51.84 38.83
N GLU A 264 60.10 51.07 38.02
CA GLU A 264 61.53 50.82 38.11
C GLU A 264 62.33 52.12 37.86
N GLN A 265 61.91 52.92 36.86
CA GLN A 265 62.53 54.24 36.60
C GLN A 265 62.34 55.19 37.75
N ALA A 266 61.13 55.29 38.33
CA ALA A 266 60.83 56.13 39.48
C ALA A 266 61.71 55.71 40.70
N ARG A 267 61.83 54.44 40.99
CA ARG A 267 62.69 53.91 42.04
C ARG A 267 64.15 54.24 41.83
N ARG A 268 64.69 54.16 40.59
CA ARG A 268 66.06 54.55 40.27
C ARG A 268 66.29 56.09 40.49
N ALA A 269 65.32 56.87 40.03
CA ALA A 269 65.38 58.34 40.23
C ALA A 269 65.37 58.74 41.72
N GLU A 270 64.54 58.07 42.57
CA GLU A 270 64.54 58.24 44.01
C GLU A 270 65.88 57.83 44.66
N GLU A 271 66.46 56.69 44.22
CA GLU A 271 67.80 56.29 44.73
C GLU A 271 68.89 57.25 44.31
N GLU A 272 68.84 57.80 43.08
CA GLU A 272 69.81 58.83 42.64
C GLU A 272 69.64 60.12 43.39
N ALA A 273 68.42 60.61 43.61
CA ALA A 273 68.15 61.83 44.42
C ALA A 273 68.64 61.61 45.82
N ARG A 274 68.43 60.47 46.46
CA ARG A 274 68.92 60.19 47.84
C ARG A 274 70.44 60.16 47.91
N ARG A 275 71.15 59.64 46.90
CA ARG A 275 72.60 59.62 46.79
C ARG A 275 73.14 61.07 46.63
N ALA A 276 72.47 61.91 45.82
CA ALA A 276 72.84 63.30 45.63
C ALA A 276 72.66 64.13 46.91
N GLU A 277 71.59 63.93 47.67
CA GLU A 277 71.36 64.53 48.96
C GLU A 277 72.41 64.10 49.99
N GLU A 278 72.82 62.81 50.02
CA GLU A 278 73.87 62.31 50.93
C GLU A 278 75.23 62.83 50.55
N GLN A 279 75.53 63.00 49.26
CA GLN A 279 76.79 63.67 48.79
C GLN A 279 76.79 65.14 49.10
N ALA A 280 75.69 65.89 48.97
CA ALA A 280 75.62 67.30 49.32
C ALA A 280 75.82 67.50 50.82
N ARG A 281 75.23 66.64 51.65
CA ARG A 281 75.40 66.63 53.09
C ARG A 281 76.86 66.40 53.56
N ARG A 282 77.60 65.51 52.84
CA ARG A 282 79.03 65.22 53.08
C ARG A 282 79.95 66.33 52.58
N ALA A 283 79.48 67.21 51.70
CA ALA A 283 80.29 68.36 51.24
C ALA A 283 80.11 69.63 52.10
N GLU A 284 79.10 69.63 52.99
CA GLU A 284 78.83 70.71 53.95
C GLU A 284 79.47 70.44 55.32
N GLU A 285 80.03 69.23 55.60
CA GLU A 285 80.85 68.83 56.73
C GLU A 285 82.35 68.99 56.40
#